data_6d5697156218f261def6b6f95c75e691
#
_entry.id   6d5697156218f261def6b6f95c75e691
#
_cell.length_a   1.000
_cell.length_b   1.000
_cell.length_c   1.000
_cell.angle_alpha   90.00
_cell.angle_beta   90.00
_cell.angle_gamma   90.00
#
_symmetry.space_group_name_H-M   'P 1'
#
loop_
_entity.id
_entity.type
_entity.pdbx_description
1 polymer ?
#
loop_
_entity_poly.entity_id
_entity_poly.type
_entity_poly.pdbx_seq_one_letter_code
_entity_poly.pdbx_strand_id
1 'polypeptide(L)'
;MDRLSEASLKFLTSSVNLEGTGKKFKTPALFKFCEAFVPTLMRSFTNIHFKGLENIPMNGAVIFSGNHLSNLDPFIKILASQRPIHFLAKEGHFQKQPNRFIMKNTGQIETFRKSGGKDALARAFDVLDQGLCLGIFPEGTRSRKNSPPYLQNGKTGIARIAARFPKVPVVPICINGS
;
A
#
# COMPACT_ATOMS: atom_id res chain seq x y z
N MET A 1 14.22 -25.11 1.72
CA MET A 1 13.52 -23.96 2.32
C MET A 1 14.30 -23.57 3.56
N ASP A 2 15.11 -22.52 3.49
CA ASP A 2 15.97 -22.13 4.60
C ASP A 2 15.13 -21.63 5.77
N ARG A 3 15.47 -22.10 6.97
CA ARG A 3 14.80 -21.64 8.19
C ARG A 3 15.19 -20.19 8.46
N LEU A 4 14.21 -19.38 8.84
CA LEU A 4 14.46 -18.00 9.29
C LEU A 4 15.41 -18.01 10.49
N SER A 5 16.31 -17.03 10.55
CA SER A 5 17.18 -16.87 11.74
C SER A 5 16.34 -16.56 12.99
N GLU A 6 16.86 -16.91 14.16
CA GLU A 6 16.20 -16.61 15.45
C GLU A 6 15.89 -15.10 15.60
N ALA A 7 16.79 -14.24 15.14
CA ALA A 7 16.57 -12.79 15.14
C ALA A 7 15.38 -12.40 14.26
N SER A 8 15.24 -13.02 13.09
CA SER A 8 14.11 -12.78 12.18
C SER A 8 12.80 -13.28 12.78
N LEU A 9 12.82 -14.47 13.43
CA LEU A 9 11.64 -15.00 14.12
C LEU A 9 11.22 -14.12 15.30
N LYS A 10 12.15 -13.70 16.14
CA LYS A 10 11.89 -12.78 17.26
C LYS A 10 11.32 -11.44 16.78
N PHE A 11 11.87 -10.90 15.69
CA PHE A 11 11.37 -9.67 15.06
C PHE A 11 9.95 -9.84 14.52
N LEU A 12 9.64 -10.91 13.82
CA LEU A 12 8.31 -11.20 13.31
C LEU A 12 7.31 -11.41 14.47
N THR A 13 7.68 -12.17 15.49
CA THR A 13 6.85 -12.42 16.68
C THR A 13 6.51 -11.11 17.41
N SER A 14 7.50 -10.23 17.60
CA SER A 14 7.27 -8.91 18.21
C SER A 14 6.32 -8.04 17.40
N SER A 15 6.22 -8.29 16.10
CA SER A 15 5.36 -7.55 15.17
C SER A 15 3.93 -8.07 15.15
N VAL A 16 3.76 -9.37 15.41
CA VAL A 16 2.45 -10.02 15.55
C VAL A 16 1.71 -9.52 16.80
N ASN A 17 2.44 -9.14 17.85
CA ASN A 17 1.88 -8.60 19.08
C ASN A 17 1.47 -7.13 19.00
N LEU A 18 1.69 -6.45 17.87
CA LEU A 18 1.13 -5.12 17.63
C LEU A 18 -0.37 -5.25 17.32
N GLU A 19 -1.16 -4.42 17.97
CA GLU A 19 -2.59 -4.32 17.74
C GLU A 19 -2.91 -3.13 16.84
N GLY A 20 -4.07 -3.18 16.18
CA GLY A 20 -4.64 -2.01 15.50
C GLY A 20 -5.01 -0.92 16.51
N THR A 21 -5.38 0.25 16.02
CA THR A 21 -5.83 1.33 16.90
C THR A 21 -7.24 1.08 17.46
N GLY A 22 -7.95 0.06 16.96
CA GLY A 22 -9.34 -0.24 17.28
C GLY A 22 -10.35 0.75 16.69
N LYS A 23 -9.88 1.71 15.90
CA LYS A 23 -10.77 2.68 15.24
C LYS A 23 -11.35 2.09 13.96
N LYS A 24 -12.68 2.21 13.80
CA LYS A 24 -13.33 1.81 12.55
C LYS A 24 -12.78 2.64 11.38
N PHE A 25 -12.25 1.96 10.39
CA PHE A 25 -11.81 2.57 9.15
C PHE A 25 -12.89 2.40 8.08
N LYS A 26 -13.21 3.49 7.37
CA LYS A 26 -14.15 3.46 6.24
C LYS A 26 -13.54 4.18 5.05
N THR A 27 -13.68 3.61 3.87
CA THR A 27 -13.29 4.29 2.63
C THR A 27 -14.10 5.58 2.46
N PRO A 28 -13.45 6.75 2.37
CA PRO A 28 -14.16 8.02 2.21
C PRO A 28 -14.95 8.09 0.90
N ALA A 29 -16.06 8.84 0.91
CA ALA A 29 -16.92 9.01 -0.26
C ALA A 29 -16.18 9.60 -1.47
N LEU A 30 -15.28 10.56 -1.24
CA LEU A 30 -14.46 11.13 -2.31
C LEU A 30 -13.62 10.05 -3.02
N PHE A 31 -13.09 9.06 -2.29
CA PHE A 31 -12.33 7.99 -2.92
C PHE A 31 -13.21 7.16 -3.86
N LYS A 32 -14.42 6.80 -3.43
CA LYS A 32 -15.39 6.08 -4.26
C LYS A 32 -15.78 6.87 -5.50
N PHE A 33 -15.94 8.18 -5.36
CA PHE A 33 -16.18 9.08 -6.49
C PHE A 33 -14.99 9.08 -7.46
N CYS A 34 -13.77 9.27 -6.96
CA CYS A 34 -12.55 9.25 -7.78
C CYS A 34 -12.38 7.90 -8.49
N GLU A 35 -12.71 6.79 -7.84
CA GLU A 35 -12.62 5.45 -8.42
C GLU A 35 -13.51 5.28 -9.66
N ALA A 36 -14.66 5.96 -9.71
CA ALA A 36 -15.55 5.95 -10.86
C ALA A 36 -15.02 6.76 -12.07
N PHE A 37 -14.34 7.88 -11.82
CA PHE A 37 -13.97 8.84 -12.87
C PHE A 37 -12.49 8.80 -13.28
N VAL A 38 -11.58 8.62 -12.32
CA VAL A 38 -10.13 8.65 -12.56
C VAL A 38 -9.67 7.56 -13.54
N PRO A 39 -10.18 6.32 -13.51
CA PRO A 39 -9.80 5.30 -14.48
C PRO A 39 -10.08 5.69 -15.93
N THR A 40 -11.25 6.26 -16.19
CA THR A 40 -11.64 6.71 -17.54
C THR A 40 -10.72 7.83 -18.00
N LEU A 41 -10.48 8.82 -17.13
CA LEU A 41 -9.57 9.92 -17.42
C LEU A 41 -8.14 9.43 -17.70
N MET A 42 -7.62 8.55 -16.87
CA MET A 42 -6.27 8.00 -17.06
C MET A 42 -6.13 7.23 -18.38
N ARG A 43 -7.11 6.42 -18.75
CA ARG A 43 -7.12 5.68 -20.02
C ARG A 43 -7.10 6.59 -21.25
N SER A 44 -7.61 7.82 -21.13
CA SER A 44 -7.59 8.79 -22.24
C SER A 44 -6.20 9.40 -22.50
N PHE A 45 -5.29 9.37 -21.49
CA PHE A 45 -3.97 9.99 -21.58
C PHE A 45 -2.81 8.98 -21.45
N THR A 46 -3.10 7.71 -21.17
CA THR A 46 -2.07 6.69 -20.93
C THR A 46 -2.41 5.41 -21.67
N ASN A 47 -1.39 4.76 -22.22
CA ASN A 47 -1.53 3.43 -22.81
C ASN A 47 -1.00 2.39 -21.80
N ILE A 48 -1.88 1.91 -20.92
CA ILE A 48 -1.52 0.97 -19.87
C ILE A 48 -2.03 -0.42 -20.23
N HIS A 49 -1.12 -1.38 -20.26
CA HIS A 49 -1.43 -2.79 -20.46
C HIS A 49 -1.36 -3.53 -19.13
N PHE A 50 -2.42 -4.24 -18.79
CA PHE A 50 -2.50 -5.08 -17.60
C PHE A 50 -2.39 -6.56 -17.96
N LYS A 51 -1.68 -7.32 -17.08
CA LYS A 51 -1.64 -8.79 -17.14
C LYS A 51 -1.84 -9.33 -15.74
N GLY A 52 -2.55 -10.46 -15.61
CA GLY A 52 -2.76 -11.14 -14.33
C GLY A 52 -3.83 -10.52 -13.45
N LEU A 53 -4.75 -9.70 -14.00
CA LEU A 53 -5.84 -9.09 -13.24
C LEU A 53 -6.77 -10.14 -12.63
N GLU A 54 -6.91 -11.29 -13.26
CA GLU A 54 -7.69 -12.45 -12.82
C GLU A 54 -7.20 -13.02 -11.46
N ASN A 55 -5.97 -12.72 -11.07
CA ASN A 55 -5.41 -13.16 -9.78
C ASN A 55 -5.72 -12.20 -8.62
N ILE A 56 -6.40 -11.10 -8.89
CA ILE A 56 -6.74 -10.11 -7.86
C ILE A 56 -8.05 -10.51 -7.17
N PRO A 57 -8.05 -10.77 -5.85
CA PRO A 57 -9.28 -11.05 -5.12
C PRO A 57 -10.24 -9.86 -5.14
N MET A 58 -11.46 -10.06 -5.60
CA MET A 58 -12.46 -8.99 -5.69
C MET A 58 -13.13 -8.68 -4.34
N ASN A 59 -13.04 -9.59 -3.36
CA ASN A 59 -13.67 -9.44 -2.06
C ASN A 59 -12.67 -9.66 -0.92
N GLY A 60 -12.98 -9.13 0.25
CA GLY A 60 -12.18 -9.28 1.47
C GLY A 60 -10.94 -8.39 1.48
N ALA A 61 -10.16 -8.51 2.56
CA ALA A 61 -8.91 -7.77 2.71
C ALA A 61 -7.85 -8.27 1.72
N VAL A 62 -7.04 -7.35 1.19
CA VAL A 62 -5.89 -7.65 0.31
C VAL A 62 -4.73 -6.73 0.65
N ILE A 63 -3.52 -7.25 0.67
CA ILE A 63 -2.28 -6.46 0.75
C ILE A 63 -1.67 -6.37 -0.64
N PHE A 64 -1.74 -5.20 -1.26
CA PHE A 64 -1.07 -4.93 -2.54
C PHE A 64 0.36 -4.46 -2.28
N SER A 65 1.32 -5.17 -2.85
CA SER A 65 2.75 -4.86 -2.74
C SER A 65 3.35 -4.61 -4.11
N GLY A 66 4.23 -3.62 -4.25
CA GLY A 66 4.91 -3.45 -5.52
C GLY A 66 5.97 -2.35 -5.51
N ASN A 67 6.70 -2.27 -6.59
CA ASN A 67 7.75 -1.28 -6.81
C ASN A 67 7.20 0.16 -6.86
N HIS A 68 8.10 1.12 -6.61
CA HIS A 68 7.77 2.54 -6.59
C HIS A 68 8.78 3.35 -7.40
N LEU A 69 8.39 3.76 -8.59
CA LEU A 69 9.19 4.53 -9.54
C LEU A 69 8.64 5.95 -9.72
N SER A 70 7.31 6.08 -9.74
CA SER A 70 6.60 7.31 -10.10
C SER A 70 5.54 7.71 -9.06
N ASN A 71 5.10 8.96 -9.10
CA ASN A 71 3.93 9.43 -8.37
C ASN A 71 2.62 8.84 -8.92
N LEU A 72 2.63 8.28 -10.12
CA LEU A 72 1.48 7.64 -10.74
C LEU A 72 1.24 6.21 -10.27
N ASP A 73 2.25 5.56 -9.70
CA ASP A 73 2.15 4.15 -9.30
C ASP A 73 0.96 3.80 -8.39
N PRO A 74 0.59 4.63 -7.38
CA PRO A 74 -0.60 4.37 -6.59
C PRO A 74 -1.88 4.35 -7.43
N PHE A 75 -2.01 5.26 -8.40
CA PHE A 75 -3.16 5.36 -9.28
C PHE A 75 -3.25 4.16 -10.24
N ILE A 76 -2.11 3.75 -10.80
CA ILE A 76 -2.02 2.56 -11.66
C ILE A 76 -2.45 1.30 -10.88
N LYS A 77 -2.03 1.17 -9.63
CA LYS A 77 -2.43 0.04 -8.77
C LYS A 77 -3.92 0.05 -8.44
N ILE A 78 -4.50 1.22 -8.16
CA ILE A 78 -5.96 1.37 -7.96
C ILE A 78 -6.70 0.99 -9.25
N LEU A 79 -6.21 1.45 -10.41
CA LEU A 79 -6.79 1.14 -11.71
C LEU A 79 -6.74 -0.37 -12.01
N ALA A 80 -5.63 -1.05 -11.69
CA ALA A 80 -5.48 -2.49 -11.86
C ALA A 80 -6.39 -3.27 -10.91
N SER A 81 -6.48 -2.87 -9.65
CA SER A 81 -7.24 -3.59 -8.64
C SER A 81 -8.74 -3.45 -8.78
N GLN A 82 -9.22 -2.38 -9.43
CA GLN A 82 -10.64 -2.00 -9.48
C GLN A 82 -11.28 -1.91 -8.08
N ARG A 83 -10.45 -1.61 -7.07
CA ARG A 83 -10.85 -1.54 -5.66
C ARG A 83 -10.13 -0.39 -4.98
N PRO A 84 -10.75 0.30 -4.01
CA PRO A 84 -10.08 1.31 -3.20
C PRO A 84 -8.88 0.71 -2.48
N ILE A 85 -7.69 1.28 -2.70
CA ILE A 85 -6.46 0.88 -2.00
C ILE A 85 -6.01 2.03 -1.08
N HIS A 86 -5.82 1.73 0.20
CA HIS A 86 -5.32 2.68 1.20
C HIS A 86 -3.81 2.51 1.36
N PHE A 87 -3.04 3.48 0.89
CA PHE A 87 -1.57 3.42 0.91
C PHE A 87 -0.98 4.05 2.17
N LEU A 88 0.14 3.48 2.60
CA LEU A 88 1.04 4.12 3.56
C LEU A 88 1.78 5.26 2.84
N ALA A 89 1.53 6.50 3.22
CA ALA A 89 2.09 7.67 2.58
C ALA A 89 2.85 8.57 3.58
N LYS A 90 3.98 9.13 3.13
CA LYS A 90 4.84 9.99 3.96
C LYS A 90 4.10 11.22 4.44
N GLU A 91 4.34 11.64 5.69
CA GLU A 91 3.78 12.84 6.34
C GLU A 91 3.83 14.11 5.48
N GLY A 92 4.87 14.29 4.67
CA GLY A 92 5.00 15.46 3.79
C GLY A 92 3.88 15.64 2.78
N HIS A 93 3.19 14.55 2.39
CA HIS A 93 2.04 14.63 1.48
C HIS A 93 0.77 15.17 2.17
N PHE A 94 0.75 15.18 3.51
CA PHE A 94 -0.38 15.67 4.31
C PHE A 94 -0.20 17.11 4.80
N GLN A 95 0.93 17.76 4.51
CA GLN A 95 1.25 19.09 5.03
C GLN A 95 0.69 20.23 4.18
N LYS A 96 0.75 20.11 2.83
CA LYS A 96 0.44 21.20 1.90
C LYS A 96 -0.77 20.89 1.01
N GLN A 97 -1.61 21.89 0.76
CA GLN A 97 -2.67 21.82 -0.24
C GLN A 97 -2.06 21.82 -1.67
N PRO A 98 -2.70 21.15 -2.64
CA PRO A 98 -3.97 20.37 -2.55
C PRO A 98 -3.78 18.94 -2.02
N ASN A 99 -2.53 18.46 -1.93
CA ASN A 99 -2.23 17.07 -1.56
C ASN A 99 -2.83 16.66 -0.22
N ARG A 100 -2.78 17.57 0.79
CA ARG A 100 -3.39 17.33 2.10
C ARG A 100 -4.87 16.96 1.98
N PHE A 101 -5.62 17.72 1.17
CA PHE A 101 -7.05 17.46 0.94
C PHE A 101 -7.26 16.09 0.32
N ILE A 102 -6.52 15.77 -0.75
CA ILE A 102 -6.61 14.49 -1.46
C ILE A 102 -6.28 13.34 -0.51
N MET A 103 -5.13 13.37 0.15
CA MET A 103 -4.66 12.29 1.03
C MET A 103 -5.65 11.98 2.15
N LYS A 104 -6.18 13.01 2.82
CA LYS A 104 -7.16 12.85 3.91
C LYS A 104 -8.50 12.33 3.40
N ASN A 105 -9.01 12.91 2.32
CA ASN A 105 -10.35 12.59 1.82
C ASN A 105 -10.39 11.35 0.91
N THR A 106 -9.24 10.76 0.59
CA THR A 106 -9.12 9.41 -0.01
C THR A 106 -8.69 8.35 1.00
N GLY A 107 -8.56 8.70 2.29
CA GLY A 107 -8.26 7.73 3.35
C GLY A 107 -6.86 7.14 3.24
N GLN A 108 -5.86 7.91 2.81
CA GLN A 108 -4.48 7.46 2.84
C GLN A 108 -3.93 7.48 4.26
N ILE A 109 -3.01 6.57 4.58
CA ILE A 109 -2.46 6.38 5.92
C ILE A 109 -1.17 7.17 6.05
N GLU A 110 -1.18 8.20 6.90
CA GLU A 110 0.01 9.00 7.19
C GLU A 110 1.04 8.20 7.98
N THR A 111 2.29 8.24 7.53
CA THR A 111 3.42 7.58 8.21
C THR A 111 4.40 8.61 8.74
N PHE A 112 4.67 8.54 10.05
CA PHE A 112 5.66 9.39 10.70
C PHE A 112 6.97 8.64 10.86
N ARG A 113 8.05 9.14 10.26
CA ARG A 113 9.37 8.49 10.35
C ARG A 113 9.93 8.49 11.78
N LYS A 114 9.59 9.52 12.57
CA LYS A 114 10.07 9.68 13.95
C LYS A 114 9.48 8.65 14.91
N SER A 115 8.27 8.15 14.68
CA SER A 115 7.60 7.15 15.54
C SER A 115 8.01 5.70 15.24
N GLY A 116 9.00 5.48 14.37
CA GLY A 116 9.41 4.14 13.95
C GLY A 116 8.34 3.37 13.16
N GLY A 117 7.28 4.04 12.70
CA GLY A 117 6.23 3.46 11.86
C GLY A 117 5.21 2.58 12.60
N LYS A 118 5.25 2.47 13.93
CA LYS A 118 4.30 1.66 14.71
C LYS A 118 2.86 2.14 14.52
N ASP A 119 2.62 3.45 14.58
CA ASP A 119 1.29 4.05 14.40
C ASP A 119 0.74 3.77 13.00
N ALA A 120 1.61 3.82 11.98
CA ALA A 120 1.23 3.51 10.61
C ALA A 120 0.87 2.03 10.44
N LEU A 121 1.61 1.12 11.10
CA LEU A 121 1.28 -0.32 11.11
C LEU A 121 -0.05 -0.58 11.82
N ALA A 122 -0.29 0.04 12.98
CA ALA A 122 -1.56 -0.11 13.70
C ALA A 122 -2.75 0.36 12.85
N ARG A 123 -2.63 1.48 12.14
CA ARG A 123 -3.67 1.96 11.22
C ARG A 123 -3.82 1.07 9.97
N ALA A 124 -2.72 0.49 9.48
CA ALA A 124 -2.78 -0.49 8.41
C ALA A 124 -3.55 -1.75 8.84
N PHE A 125 -3.41 -2.15 10.10
CA PHE A 125 -4.18 -3.26 10.66
C PHE A 125 -5.67 -2.93 10.72
N ASP A 126 -6.06 -1.72 11.15
CA ASP A 126 -7.46 -1.28 11.14
C ASP A 126 -8.10 -1.37 9.74
N VAL A 127 -7.35 -1.06 8.68
CA VAL A 127 -7.80 -1.21 7.28
C VAL A 127 -8.09 -2.67 6.95
N LEU A 128 -7.16 -3.57 7.27
CA LEU A 128 -7.28 -4.99 6.97
C LEU A 128 -8.37 -5.67 7.81
N ASP A 129 -8.52 -5.29 9.08
CA ASP A 129 -9.57 -5.79 9.97
C ASP A 129 -10.98 -5.42 9.49
N GLN A 130 -11.12 -4.32 8.72
CA GLN A 130 -12.38 -3.94 8.07
C GLN A 130 -12.59 -4.58 6.69
N GLY A 131 -11.74 -5.53 6.29
CA GLY A 131 -11.86 -6.20 4.98
C GLY A 131 -11.46 -5.34 3.79
N LEU A 132 -10.72 -4.25 4.01
CA LEU A 132 -10.33 -3.29 2.99
C LEU A 132 -8.93 -3.59 2.42
N CYS A 133 -8.58 -2.92 1.31
CA CYS A 133 -7.30 -3.13 0.65
C CYS A 133 -6.24 -2.16 1.17
N LEU A 134 -5.09 -2.72 1.52
CA LEU A 134 -3.90 -1.99 1.92
C LEU A 134 -2.88 -1.99 0.78
N GLY A 135 -2.35 -0.82 0.45
CA GLY A 135 -1.24 -0.66 -0.49
C GLY A 135 0.07 -0.35 0.23
N ILE A 136 1.12 -1.08 -0.12
CA ILE A 136 2.45 -0.84 0.42
C ILE A 136 3.50 -0.87 -0.69
N PHE A 137 4.42 0.09 -0.61
CA PHE A 137 5.65 0.09 -1.36
C PHE A 137 6.77 -0.34 -0.42
N PRO A 138 7.28 -1.58 -0.54
CA PRO A 138 8.29 -2.11 0.39
C PRO A 138 9.55 -1.24 0.47
N GLU A 139 9.87 -0.56 -0.59
CA GLU A 139 11.02 0.37 -0.67
C GLU A 139 10.87 1.58 0.28
N GLY A 140 9.63 1.97 0.61
CA GLY A 140 9.30 3.12 1.46
C GLY A 140 9.65 4.48 0.86
N THR A 141 10.14 4.50 -0.37
CA THR A 141 10.41 5.71 -1.17
C THR A 141 10.48 5.33 -2.64
N ARG A 142 10.32 6.33 -3.52
CA ARG A 142 10.52 6.11 -4.95
C ARG A 142 11.98 5.83 -5.24
N SER A 143 12.25 4.88 -6.12
CA SER A 143 13.58 4.67 -6.66
C SER A 143 13.95 5.81 -7.60
N ARG A 144 15.18 6.29 -7.47
CA ARG A 144 15.80 7.28 -8.35
C ARG A 144 17.04 6.70 -9.04
N LYS A 145 17.16 5.38 -9.08
CA LYS A 145 18.27 4.71 -9.71
C LYS A 145 18.12 4.79 -11.24
N ASN A 146 19.19 5.18 -11.91
CA ASN A 146 19.25 5.31 -13.37
C ASN A 146 19.80 4.04 -14.06
N SER A 147 20.15 3.01 -13.27
CA SER A 147 20.67 1.73 -13.75
C SER A 147 20.03 0.55 -13.01
N PRO A 148 20.00 -0.63 -13.62
CA PRO A 148 19.52 -1.85 -12.96
C PRO A 148 20.21 -2.09 -11.61
N PRO A 149 19.48 -2.67 -10.63
CA PRO A 149 18.12 -3.21 -10.73
C PRO A 149 17.00 -2.19 -10.65
N TYR A 150 17.18 -0.92 -10.79
CA TYR A 150 16.21 0.20 -10.68
C TYR A 150 15.40 0.25 -9.37
N LEU A 151 15.38 -0.83 -8.60
CA LEU A 151 14.62 -0.97 -7.36
C LEU A 151 15.48 -0.57 -6.15
N GLN A 152 14.84 -0.10 -5.11
CA GLN A 152 15.43 0.09 -3.78
C GLN A 152 15.31 -1.19 -2.96
N ASN A 153 16.13 -1.30 -1.91
CA ASN A 153 16.00 -2.42 -0.97
C ASN A 153 14.65 -2.37 -0.26
N GLY A 154 13.96 -3.52 -0.23
CA GLY A 154 12.70 -3.67 0.48
C GLY A 154 12.89 -3.60 2.00
N LYS A 155 11.94 -2.94 2.67
CA LYS A 155 11.85 -2.89 4.13
C LYS A 155 10.93 -3.99 4.64
N THR A 156 11.09 -4.37 5.90
CA THR A 156 10.38 -5.48 6.54
C THR A 156 8.92 -5.20 6.89
N GLY A 157 8.43 -3.98 6.64
CA GLY A 157 7.06 -3.58 7.00
C GLY A 157 5.98 -4.50 6.43
N ILE A 158 6.11 -4.91 5.17
CA ILE A 158 5.16 -5.82 4.53
C ILE A 158 5.17 -7.21 5.18
N ALA A 159 6.35 -7.76 5.50
CA ALA A 159 6.47 -9.06 6.15
C ALA A 159 5.80 -9.05 7.54
N ARG A 160 5.93 -7.94 8.28
CA ARG A 160 5.29 -7.76 9.58
C ARG A 160 3.76 -7.74 9.47
N ILE A 161 3.23 -7.05 8.45
CA ILE A 161 1.78 -6.99 8.21
C ILE A 161 1.27 -8.37 7.79
N ALA A 162 1.94 -9.04 6.85
CA ALA A 162 1.56 -10.37 6.39
C ALA A 162 1.60 -11.42 7.51
N ALA A 163 2.60 -11.36 8.40
CA ALA A 163 2.68 -12.25 9.55
C ALA A 163 1.51 -12.07 10.54
N ARG A 164 1.02 -10.84 10.71
CA ARG A 164 -0.15 -10.54 11.56
C ARG A 164 -1.47 -10.99 10.91
N PHE A 165 -1.52 -11.01 9.58
CA PHE A 165 -2.71 -11.37 8.79
C PHE A 165 -2.44 -12.56 7.86
N PRO A 166 -2.16 -13.77 8.37
CA PRO A 166 -1.72 -14.90 7.55
C PRO A 166 -2.77 -15.41 6.55
N LYS A 167 -4.04 -15.06 6.75
CA LYS A 167 -5.15 -15.41 5.84
C LYS A 167 -5.42 -14.32 4.78
N VAL A 168 -4.80 -13.15 4.90
CA VAL A 168 -4.98 -12.06 3.94
C VAL A 168 -3.97 -12.25 2.80
N PRO A 169 -4.42 -12.35 1.54
CA PRO A 169 -3.53 -12.53 0.41
C PRO A 169 -2.64 -11.31 0.19
N VAL A 170 -1.38 -11.57 -0.14
CA VAL A 170 -0.43 -10.56 -0.60
C VAL A 170 -0.33 -10.67 -2.12
N VAL A 171 -0.78 -9.63 -2.82
CA VAL A 171 -0.77 -9.56 -4.28
C VAL A 171 0.37 -8.65 -4.74
N PRO A 172 1.42 -9.20 -5.38
CA PRO A 172 2.48 -8.40 -5.95
C PRO A 172 2.00 -7.72 -7.25
N ILE A 173 2.26 -6.41 -7.37
CA ILE A 173 2.02 -5.64 -8.60
C ILE A 173 3.34 -5.02 -9.06
N CYS A 174 3.84 -5.46 -10.19
CA CYS A 174 5.00 -4.86 -10.84
C CYS A 174 4.54 -3.80 -11.85
N ILE A 175 5.13 -2.62 -11.78
CA ILE A 175 4.91 -1.53 -12.73
C ILE A 175 6.21 -1.29 -13.48
N ASN A 176 6.11 -1.21 -14.80
CA ASN A 176 7.23 -0.91 -15.69
C ASN A 176 6.85 0.27 -16.58
N GLY A 177 7.79 1.20 -16.81
CA GLY A 177 7.58 2.34 -17.70
C GLY A 177 6.72 3.49 -17.11
N SER A 178 6.63 3.60 -15.77
CA SER A 178 5.91 4.70 -15.10
C SER A 178 6.80 5.93 -14.86
#